data_f969d15259eb78cc06ee422940b592d6
#
_entry.id   f969d15259eb78cc06ee422940b592d6
#
_cell.length_a   1.000
_cell.length_b   1.000
_cell.length_c   1.000
_cell.angle_alpha   90.00
_cell.angle_beta   90.00
_cell.angle_gamma   90.00
#
_symmetry.space_group_name_H-M   'P 1'
#
loop_
_entity.id
_entity.type
_entity.pdbx_description
1 polymer ?
#
loop_
_entity_poly.entity_id
_entity_poly.type
_entity_poly.pdbx_seq_one_letter_code
_entity_poly.pdbx_strand_id
1 'polypeptide(L)'
;MRTDPEWPEYPLSPTTFADWLTHQQGSVTTLSMDYETLGERQSDATGVFEFWRTMILACVDAGNRFMTPSEVVREIKPVSVCECTQEMTCSTFGTMSHWNGNVMQDE
;
A
#
# COMPACT_ATOMS: atom_id res chain seq x y z
N MET A 1 1.26 0.46 -9.10
CA MET A 1 1.57 0.56 -10.55
C MET A 1 2.98 1.12 -10.74
N ARG A 2 3.80 0.40 -11.45
CA ARG A 2 5.17 0.83 -11.70
C ARG A 2 5.25 1.55 -13.04
N THR A 3 6.00 2.64 -13.07
CA THR A 3 6.08 3.50 -14.26
C THR A 3 7.40 3.37 -15.02
N ASP A 4 8.30 2.49 -14.58
CA ASP A 4 9.59 2.25 -15.23
C ASP A 4 9.42 1.27 -16.39
N PRO A 5 9.55 1.72 -17.66
CA PRO A 5 9.35 0.86 -18.83
C PRO A 5 10.40 -0.26 -18.97
N GLU A 6 11.53 -0.15 -18.31
CA GLU A 6 12.58 -1.17 -18.35
C GLU A 6 12.34 -2.31 -17.38
N TRP A 7 11.40 -2.15 -16.45
CA TRP A 7 11.03 -3.24 -15.55
C TRP A 7 10.33 -4.35 -16.32
N PRO A 8 10.76 -5.64 -16.14
CA PRO A 8 10.21 -6.74 -16.94
C PRO A 8 8.70 -6.94 -16.86
N GLU A 9 8.11 -6.57 -15.73
CA GLU A 9 6.66 -6.70 -15.51
C GLU A 9 5.86 -5.45 -15.94
N TYR A 10 6.52 -4.50 -16.57
CA TYR A 10 5.87 -3.28 -17.05
C TYR A 10 5.09 -3.53 -18.35
N PRO A 11 3.89 -2.99 -18.52
CA PRO A 11 3.09 -2.35 -17.47
C PRO A 11 2.44 -3.39 -16.55
N LEU A 12 2.48 -3.16 -15.24
CA LEU A 12 1.87 -4.08 -14.30
C LEU A 12 0.35 -4.11 -14.49
N SER A 13 -0.19 -5.31 -14.71
CA SER A 13 -1.63 -5.45 -14.84
C SER A 13 -2.30 -5.58 -13.46
N PRO A 14 -3.55 -5.12 -13.32
CA PRO A 14 -4.26 -5.24 -12.05
C PRO A 14 -4.50 -6.69 -11.64
N THR A 15 -4.70 -7.59 -12.59
CA THR A 15 -4.90 -9.01 -12.30
C THR A 15 -3.62 -9.68 -11.82
N THR A 16 -2.47 -9.33 -12.38
CA THR A 16 -1.17 -9.82 -11.91
C THR A 16 -0.90 -9.34 -10.48
N PHE A 17 -1.18 -8.07 -10.19
CA PHE A 17 -1.01 -7.53 -8.86
C PHE A 17 -1.93 -8.20 -7.84
N ALA A 18 -3.19 -8.45 -8.20
CA ALA A 18 -4.13 -9.17 -7.35
C ALA A 18 -3.66 -10.61 -7.08
N ASP A 19 -3.09 -11.26 -8.08
CA ASP A 19 -2.54 -12.60 -7.93
C ASP A 19 -1.36 -12.61 -6.96
N TRP A 20 -0.46 -11.64 -7.06
CA TRP A 20 0.65 -11.51 -6.12
C TRP A 20 0.17 -11.32 -4.68
N LEU A 21 -0.85 -10.48 -4.48
CA LEU A 21 -1.44 -10.27 -3.16
C LEU A 21 -2.06 -11.55 -2.59
N THR A 22 -2.75 -12.30 -3.45
CA THR A 22 -3.42 -13.53 -3.05
C THR A 22 -2.43 -14.60 -2.59
N HIS A 23 -1.24 -14.62 -3.17
CA HIS A 23 -0.21 -15.62 -2.87
C HIS A 23 0.80 -15.18 -1.79
N GLN A 24 0.55 -14.06 -1.13
CA GLN A 24 1.39 -13.66 0.00
C GLN A 24 1.19 -14.61 1.17
N GLN A 25 2.27 -14.83 1.93
CA GLN A 25 2.23 -15.65 3.13
C GLN A 25 1.51 -14.91 4.26
N GLY A 26 0.87 -15.67 5.14
CA GLY A 26 0.15 -15.12 6.30
C GLY A 26 -1.32 -14.92 6.02
N SER A 27 -2.04 -14.50 7.07
CA SER A 27 -3.49 -14.35 7.04
C SER A 27 -3.94 -12.97 6.55
N VAL A 28 -3.06 -11.98 6.66
CA VAL A 28 -3.38 -10.58 6.35
C VAL A 28 -2.28 -9.97 5.51
N THR A 29 -2.67 -9.28 4.45
CA THR A 29 -1.77 -8.47 3.65
C THR A 29 -2.20 -7.01 3.78
N THR A 30 -1.28 -6.15 4.17
CA THR A 30 -1.54 -4.72 4.29
C THR A 30 -1.03 -4.00 3.06
N LEU A 31 -1.89 -3.19 2.43
CA LEU A 31 -1.50 -2.26 1.39
C LEU A 31 -1.50 -0.86 1.98
N SER A 32 -0.40 -0.17 1.85
CA SER A 32 -0.25 1.19 2.37
C SER A 32 0.38 2.08 1.31
N MET A 33 -0.17 3.26 1.15
CA MET A 33 0.36 4.24 0.21
C MET A 33 -0.09 5.63 0.59
N ASP A 34 0.60 6.64 0.06
CA ASP A 34 0.17 8.02 0.21
C ASP A 34 -1.13 8.24 -0.59
N TYR A 35 -2.07 8.92 0.03
CA TYR A 35 -3.37 9.20 -0.59
C TYR A 35 -3.22 10.01 -1.89
N GLU A 36 -2.27 10.91 -1.96
CA GLU A 36 -1.98 11.73 -3.14
C GLU A 36 -1.46 10.93 -4.34
N THR A 37 -1.16 9.64 -4.16
CA THR A 37 -0.86 8.76 -5.29
C THR A 37 -2.02 8.71 -6.27
N LEU A 38 -3.24 8.80 -5.75
CA LEU A 38 -4.46 8.70 -6.54
C LEU A 38 -4.89 10.10 -7.01
N GLY A 39 -4.51 10.44 -8.23
CA GLY A 39 -4.91 11.67 -8.88
C GLY A 39 -3.85 12.77 -8.91
N GLU A 40 -2.91 12.78 -8.00
CA GLU A 40 -1.84 13.78 -7.96
C GLU A 40 -0.53 13.23 -8.51
N ARG A 41 0.02 12.19 -7.87
CA ARG A 41 1.26 11.55 -8.35
C ARG A 41 1.00 10.70 -9.59
N GLN A 42 -0.12 10.02 -9.62
CA GLN A 42 -0.60 9.26 -10.78
C GLN A 42 -1.92 9.89 -11.21
N SER A 43 -1.90 10.66 -12.29
CA SER A 43 -3.10 11.31 -12.81
C SER A 43 -4.07 10.29 -13.39
N ASP A 44 -5.32 10.72 -13.60
CA ASP A 44 -6.34 9.88 -14.25
C ASP A 44 -5.86 9.34 -15.61
N ALA A 45 -5.07 10.12 -16.34
CA ALA A 45 -4.53 9.73 -17.64
C ALA A 45 -3.62 8.50 -17.57
N THR A 46 -3.07 8.15 -16.40
CA THR A 46 -2.24 6.96 -16.23
C THR A 46 -3.06 5.67 -16.09
N GLY A 47 -4.37 5.77 -15.95
CA GLY A 47 -5.25 4.63 -15.71
C GLY A 47 -5.22 4.13 -14.28
N VAL A 48 -4.73 4.92 -13.32
CA VAL A 48 -4.58 4.50 -11.92
C VAL A 48 -5.91 4.13 -11.28
N PHE A 49 -6.99 4.86 -11.56
CA PHE A 49 -8.30 4.58 -10.98
C PHE A 49 -8.89 3.28 -11.50
N GLU A 50 -8.79 3.04 -12.81
CA GLU A 50 -9.25 1.78 -13.40
C GLU A 50 -8.38 0.60 -12.94
N PHE A 51 -7.08 0.82 -12.76
CA PHE A 51 -6.18 -0.19 -12.21
C PHE A 51 -6.67 -0.63 -10.82
N TRP A 52 -6.94 0.32 -9.93
CA TRP A 52 -7.38 0.01 -8.57
C TRP A 52 -8.74 -0.67 -8.55
N ARG A 53 -9.68 -0.17 -9.36
CA ARG A 53 -11.01 -0.78 -9.46
C ARG A 53 -10.92 -2.25 -9.89
N THR A 54 -10.18 -2.52 -10.95
CA THR A 54 -10.03 -3.87 -11.49
C THR A 54 -9.28 -4.78 -10.52
N MET A 55 -8.24 -4.26 -9.88
CA MET A 55 -7.46 -5.02 -8.90
C MET A 55 -8.30 -5.42 -7.68
N ILE A 56 -9.11 -4.50 -7.17
CA ILE A 56 -9.99 -4.79 -6.02
C ILE A 56 -10.99 -5.88 -6.39
N LEU A 57 -11.62 -5.78 -7.56
CA LEU A 57 -12.58 -6.79 -8.03
C LEU A 57 -11.90 -8.16 -8.21
N ALA A 58 -10.69 -8.18 -8.77
CA ALA A 58 -9.93 -9.41 -8.96
C ALA A 58 -9.55 -10.05 -7.61
N CYS A 59 -9.21 -9.26 -6.61
CA CYS A 59 -8.92 -9.76 -5.26
C CYS A 59 -10.16 -10.42 -4.62
N VAL A 60 -11.31 -9.79 -4.76
CA VAL A 60 -12.57 -10.36 -4.24
C VAL A 60 -12.93 -11.65 -4.97
N ASP A 61 -12.77 -11.69 -6.28
CA ASP A 61 -13.03 -12.89 -7.08
C ASP A 61 -12.10 -14.04 -6.71
N ALA A 62 -10.88 -13.74 -6.26
CA ALA A 62 -9.92 -14.74 -5.81
C ALA A 62 -10.21 -15.25 -4.38
N GLY A 63 -11.25 -14.74 -3.72
CA GLY A 63 -11.63 -15.16 -2.37
C GLY A 63 -11.08 -14.30 -1.25
N ASN A 64 -10.41 -13.20 -1.57
CA ASN A 64 -9.89 -12.28 -0.55
C ASN A 64 -11.01 -11.40 0.01
N ARG A 65 -10.85 -11.00 1.25
CA ARG A 65 -11.78 -10.11 1.94
C ARG A 65 -11.05 -8.82 2.32
N PHE A 66 -11.63 -7.68 1.96
CA PHE A 66 -11.14 -6.38 2.38
C PHE A 66 -11.65 -6.06 3.78
N MET A 67 -10.75 -5.57 4.63
CA MET A 67 -11.07 -5.28 6.02
C MET A 67 -10.41 -3.96 6.44
N THR A 68 -11.07 -3.24 7.34
CA THR A 68 -10.45 -2.12 8.02
C THR A 68 -9.50 -2.63 9.10
N PRO A 69 -8.53 -1.81 9.56
CA PRO A 69 -7.67 -2.21 10.68
C PRO A 69 -8.45 -2.61 11.92
N SER A 70 -9.55 -1.94 12.22
CA SER A 70 -10.39 -2.27 13.38
C SER A 70 -11.03 -3.64 13.24
N GLU A 71 -11.47 -4.00 12.05
CA GLU A 71 -12.04 -5.34 11.79
C GLU A 71 -10.97 -6.41 11.93
N VAL A 72 -9.76 -6.16 11.44
CA VAL A 72 -8.64 -7.10 11.55
C VAL A 72 -8.33 -7.37 13.03
N VAL A 73 -8.23 -6.33 13.83
CA VAL A 73 -7.93 -6.45 15.27
C VAL A 73 -9.00 -7.28 15.99
N ARG A 74 -10.26 -7.13 15.61
CA ARG A 74 -11.36 -7.88 16.24
C ARG A 74 -11.45 -9.34 15.81
N GLU A 75 -11.15 -9.63 14.54
CA GLU A 75 -11.41 -10.95 13.95
C GLU A 75 -10.16 -11.83 13.87
N ILE A 76 -8.97 -11.24 13.85
CA ILE A 76 -7.72 -11.99 13.68
C ILE A 76 -6.86 -11.84 14.93
N LYS A 77 -6.47 -12.97 15.48
CA LYS A 77 -5.67 -13.02 16.71
C LYS A 77 -4.22 -12.62 16.41
N PRO A 78 -3.61 -11.72 17.21
CA PRO A 78 -2.18 -11.44 17.10
C PRO A 78 -1.35 -12.70 17.36
N VAL A 79 -0.27 -12.87 16.62
CA VAL A 79 0.63 -14.01 16.77
C VAL A 79 1.92 -13.64 17.50
N SER A 80 2.28 -12.37 17.53
CA SER A 80 3.48 -11.90 18.23
C SER A 80 3.42 -10.39 18.45
N VAL A 81 4.32 -9.90 19.29
CA VAL A 81 4.53 -8.47 19.52
C VAL A 81 5.91 -8.10 18.98
N CYS A 82 5.96 -7.03 18.20
CA CYS A 82 7.22 -6.49 17.69
C CYS A 82 7.55 -5.22 18.45
N GLU A 83 8.72 -5.20 19.09
CA GLU A 83 9.21 -4.02 19.79
C GLU A 83 10.24 -3.28 18.95
N CYS A 84 10.07 -1.97 18.81
CA CYS A 84 11.05 -1.12 18.14
C CYS A 84 12.12 -0.72 19.14
N THR A 85 13.30 -1.34 19.04
CA THR A 85 14.43 -1.07 19.93
C THR A 85 15.38 0.00 19.40
N GLN A 86 15.12 0.48 18.19
CA GLN A 86 15.90 1.52 17.52
C GLN A 86 14.95 2.58 16.97
N GLU A 87 15.47 3.79 16.81
CA GLU A 87 14.71 4.83 16.12
C GLU A 87 14.51 4.41 14.66
N MET A 88 13.25 4.47 14.21
CA MET A 88 12.87 4.09 12.86
C MET A 88 12.15 5.24 12.18
N THR A 89 12.37 5.42 10.88
CA THR A 89 11.71 6.44 10.09
C THR A 89 11.22 5.86 8.77
N CYS A 90 10.07 6.34 8.32
CA CYS A 90 9.53 6.04 7.00
C CYS A 90 9.57 7.25 6.07
N SER A 91 10.31 8.29 6.46
CA SER A 91 10.53 9.47 5.62
C SER A 91 11.31 9.11 4.36
N THR A 92 10.95 9.75 3.24
CA THR A 92 11.65 9.58 1.97
C THR A 92 13.15 9.88 2.08
N PHE A 93 13.51 10.80 2.96
CA PHE A 93 14.90 11.22 3.17
C PHE A 93 15.59 10.49 4.34
N GLY A 94 14.93 9.52 4.95
CA GLY A 94 15.47 8.78 6.07
C GLY A 94 15.60 9.59 7.35
N THR A 95 14.91 10.70 7.46
CA THR A 95 14.94 11.59 8.65
C THR A 95 13.53 11.81 9.19
N MET A 96 13.44 12.23 10.44
CA MET A 96 12.16 12.53 11.09
C MET A 96 11.65 13.95 10.80
N SER A 97 12.41 14.77 10.08
CA SER A 97 12.00 16.14 9.79
C SER A 97 10.66 16.23 9.04
N HIS A 98 10.36 15.23 8.24
CA HIS A 98 9.11 15.15 7.49
C HIS A 98 7.89 14.97 8.41
N TRP A 99 8.07 14.31 9.55
CA TRP A 99 7.00 13.96 10.47
C TRP A 99 6.95 14.85 11.71
N ASN A 100 8.11 15.34 12.12
CA ASN A 100 8.22 16.17 13.33
C ASN A 100 7.96 17.65 13.07
N GLY A 101 7.76 17.99 11.79
CA GLY A 101 7.55 19.38 11.42
C GLY A 101 8.87 20.12 11.17
N ASN A 102 8.74 21.29 10.62
CA ASN A 102 9.82 22.25 10.42
C ASN A 102 9.27 23.64 10.64
N VAL A 103 10.11 24.67 10.51
CA VAL A 103 9.71 26.05 10.77
C VAL A 103 8.44 26.45 10.00
N MET A 104 8.29 25.97 8.77
CA MET A 104 7.11 26.27 7.95
C MET A 104 5.86 25.53 8.42
N GLN A 105 6.02 24.32 8.93
CA GLN A 105 4.90 23.52 9.42
C GLN A 105 4.42 23.95 10.79
N ASP A 106 5.31 24.53 11.60
CA ASP A 106 5.00 24.96 12.96
C ASP A 106 4.29 26.32 13.00
N GLU A 107 4.30 27.06 11.89
CA GLU A 107 3.59 28.33 11.75
C GLU A 107 2.13 28.11 11.34
#